data_31503a542ee5009ec1ba0a21a0705b3e
#
_entry.id   31503a542ee5009ec1ba0a21a0705b3e
#
_cell.length_a   1.000
_cell.length_b   1.000
_cell.length_c   1.000
_cell.angle_alpha   90.00
_cell.angle_beta   90.00
_cell.angle_gamma   90.00
#
_symmetry.space_group_name_H-M   'P 1'
#
loop_
_entity.id
_entity.type
_entity.pdbx_description
1 polymer ?
#
loop_
_entity_poly.entity_id
_entity_poly.type
_entity_poly.pdbx_seq_one_letter_code
_entity_poly.pdbx_strand_id
1 'polypeptide(L)'
;MKKMGVALLGLLLLVVFAGAAEAEIKIGVLAKRGPEKAMADWKATGDYLTAKLGEPVVILPLKFVDIEPMVKGGGIDFMLANSAFYVEMEKKYGVKAVATLINSRDGKPLKEFGGVVLVRADSPIQTLADLKGKKFMCVKYSSFGGAQMAWRLLLENGINPQQDFAVFAEGGKHDNVVLAVKNKVMDAGTVRSDTLERMAAEGKINMADFRIIHQVKDDFPFVHSTILYPEWPMAAVAHVEAGKAARLGAALQALTSTDPAAKNAELVGWSSPADYSQVRECLHAINYGAFAK
;
A
#
# COMPACT_ATOMS: atom_id res chain seq x y z
N MET A 1 85.17 28.91 6.93
CA MET A 1 84.37 27.81 7.47
C MET A 1 82.85 28.11 7.24
N LYS A 2 82.23 27.55 6.19
CA LYS A 2 80.82 27.81 5.86
C LYS A 2 79.98 26.64 6.45
N LYS A 3 79.05 27.02 7.33
CA LYS A 3 78.04 26.02 7.84
C LYS A 3 76.89 25.94 6.87
N MET A 4 76.72 24.74 6.28
CA MET A 4 75.58 24.37 5.48
C MET A 4 74.45 23.92 6.41
N GLY A 5 73.33 24.69 6.39
CA GLY A 5 72.11 24.28 7.08
C GLY A 5 71.26 23.41 6.13
N VAL A 6 70.93 22.21 6.57
CA VAL A 6 70.05 21.30 5.89
C VAL A 6 68.60 21.64 6.36
N ALA A 7 67.77 22.15 5.44
CA ALA A 7 66.35 22.34 5.69
C ALA A 7 65.60 21.04 5.39
N LEU A 8 65.05 20.41 6.44
CA LEU A 8 64.21 19.21 6.32
C LEU A 8 62.78 19.71 6.00
N LEU A 9 62.34 19.48 4.74
CA LEU A 9 60.99 19.78 4.29
C LEU A 9 60.05 18.59 4.64
N GLY A 10 59.32 18.73 5.74
CA GLY A 10 58.31 17.74 6.15
C GLY A 10 57.11 17.79 5.24
N LEU A 11 56.89 16.79 4.38
CA LEU A 11 55.72 16.65 3.55
C LEU A 11 54.57 16.08 4.40
N LEU A 12 53.62 16.96 4.80
CA LEU A 12 52.43 16.58 5.53
C LEU A 12 51.41 15.97 4.53
N LEU A 13 51.30 14.66 4.51
CA LEU A 13 50.25 13.94 3.71
C LEU A 13 48.90 14.17 4.39
N LEU A 14 48.10 15.12 3.88
CA LEU A 14 46.69 15.24 4.23
C LEU A 14 45.93 14.08 3.57
N VAL A 15 45.62 13.03 4.33
CA VAL A 15 44.65 11.97 3.91
C VAL A 15 43.25 12.57 4.04
N VAL A 16 42.72 13.09 2.95
CA VAL A 16 41.33 13.46 2.84
C VAL A 16 40.51 12.16 2.79
N PHE A 17 39.94 11.75 3.92
CA PHE A 17 38.86 10.80 3.94
C PHE A 17 37.65 11.45 3.23
N ALA A 18 37.52 11.26 1.93
CA ALA A 18 36.28 11.45 1.25
C ALA A 18 35.32 10.40 1.78
N GLY A 19 34.58 10.70 2.84
CA GLY A 19 33.44 9.91 3.25
C GLY A 19 32.50 9.87 2.04
N ALA A 20 32.40 8.71 1.37
CA ALA A 20 31.35 8.47 0.42
C ALA A 20 30.05 8.74 1.16
N ALA A 21 29.32 9.79 0.77
CA ALA A 21 27.95 9.97 1.25
C ALA A 21 27.20 8.68 0.86
N GLU A 22 26.90 7.83 1.83
CA GLU A 22 26.10 6.63 1.58
C GLU A 22 24.78 7.10 0.96
N ALA A 23 24.48 6.53 -0.21
CA ALA A 23 23.27 6.87 -0.94
C ALA A 23 22.05 6.51 -0.10
N GLU A 24 21.21 7.50 0.21
CA GLU A 24 19.97 7.35 0.95
C GLU A 24 19.03 6.37 0.29
N ILE A 25 18.50 5.39 1.04
CA ILE A 25 17.47 4.46 0.57
C ILE A 25 16.11 5.14 0.61
N LYS A 26 15.45 5.25 -0.53
CA LYS A 26 14.13 5.89 -0.68
C LYS A 26 13.04 4.85 -0.78
N ILE A 27 12.12 4.84 0.20
CA ILE A 27 10.94 3.98 0.18
C ILE A 27 9.71 4.81 -0.16
N GLY A 28 9.16 4.62 -1.36
CA GLY A 28 7.89 5.20 -1.76
C GLY A 28 6.73 4.45 -1.13
N VAL A 29 5.91 5.13 -0.35
CA VAL A 29 4.76 4.54 0.33
C VAL A 29 3.46 5.13 -0.20
N LEU A 30 2.54 4.28 -0.69
CA LEU A 30 1.22 4.72 -1.16
C LEU A 30 0.40 5.32 0.00
N ALA A 31 0.15 6.61 -0.08
CA ALA A 31 -0.58 7.38 0.92
C ALA A 31 -2.10 7.21 0.77
N LYS A 32 -2.62 5.98 1.00
CA LYS A 32 -4.04 5.60 0.82
C LYS A 32 -5.05 6.47 1.61
N ARG A 33 -4.62 7.07 2.72
CA ARG A 33 -5.41 7.99 3.57
C ARG A 33 -4.84 9.41 3.62
N GLY A 34 -3.83 9.70 2.81
CA GLY A 34 -3.14 10.99 2.70
C GLY A 34 -1.72 10.97 3.26
N PRO A 35 -0.90 11.99 2.91
CA PRO A 35 0.52 12.00 3.21
C PRO A 35 0.83 12.08 4.71
N GLU A 36 0.09 12.88 5.48
CA GLU A 36 0.28 13.02 6.93
C GLU A 36 0.09 11.69 7.66
N LYS A 37 -1.01 10.95 7.33
CA LYS A 37 -1.25 9.62 7.91
C LYS A 37 -0.18 8.62 7.47
N ALA A 38 0.27 8.66 6.21
CA ALA A 38 1.34 7.79 5.74
C ALA A 38 2.66 8.03 6.49
N MET A 39 3.00 9.30 6.79
CA MET A 39 4.18 9.60 7.61
C MET A 39 4.01 9.15 9.05
N ALA A 40 2.84 9.35 9.66
CA ALA A 40 2.57 8.89 11.02
C ALA A 40 2.72 7.35 11.14
N ASP A 41 2.27 6.61 10.11
CA ASP A 41 2.32 5.16 10.09
C ASP A 41 3.75 4.63 9.83
N TRP A 42 4.48 5.22 8.88
CA TRP A 42 5.66 4.59 8.29
C TRP A 42 7.01 5.23 8.63
N LYS A 43 7.04 6.46 9.21
CA LYS A 43 8.31 7.09 9.60
C LYS A 43 9.14 6.19 10.52
N ALA A 44 8.51 5.58 11.52
CA ALA A 44 9.21 4.70 12.46
C ALA A 44 9.79 3.44 11.77
N THR A 45 9.19 2.98 10.64
CA THR A 45 9.76 1.91 9.82
C THR A 45 11.04 2.38 9.13
N GLY A 46 11.08 3.61 8.62
CA GLY A 46 12.30 4.21 8.07
C GLY A 46 13.41 4.31 9.11
N ASP A 47 13.09 4.81 10.32
CA ASP A 47 14.02 4.90 11.43
C ASP A 47 14.56 3.51 11.85
N TYR A 48 13.68 2.51 11.95
CA TYR A 48 14.05 1.12 12.23
C TYR A 48 15.01 0.55 11.18
N LEU A 49 14.67 0.71 9.89
CA LEU A 49 15.51 0.23 8.79
C LEU A 49 16.86 0.95 8.74
N THR A 50 16.91 2.25 8.99
CA THR A 50 18.16 3.01 9.13
C THR A 50 19.07 2.38 10.19
N ALA A 51 18.52 2.08 11.37
CA ALA A 51 19.28 1.46 12.45
C ALA A 51 19.74 0.02 12.11
N LYS A 52 18.94 -0.75 11.35
CA LYS A 52 19.26 -2.13 11.00
C LYS A 52 20.25 -2.24 9.83
N LEU A 53 20.16 -1.33 8.87
CA LEU A 53 20.98 -1.40 7.63
C LEU A 53 22.29 -0.60 7.74
N GLY A 54 22.34 0.39 8.65
CA GLY A 54 23.46 1.34 8.78
C GLY A 54 23.48 2.39 7.67
N GLU A 55 22.46 2.45 6.84
CA GLU A 55 22.29 3.40 5.73
C GLU A 55 21.03 4.25 6.00
N PRO A 56 21.00 5.58 5.70
CA PRO A 56 19.80 6.40 5.87
C PRO A 56 18.64 5.86 5.03
N VAL A 57 17.46 5.70 5.64
CA VAL A 57 16.22 5.26 4.97
C VAL A 57 15.17 6.34 5.13
N VAL A 58 14.66 6.85 4.00
CA VAL A 58 13.65 7.92 3.94
C VAL A 58 12.35 7.39 3.40
N ILE A 59 11.26 7.74 4.08
CA ILE A 59 9.89 7.43 3.66
C ILE A 59 9.35 8.59 2.83
N LEU A 60 8.89 8.29 1.62
CA LEU A 60 8.28 9.23 0.68
C LEU A 60 6.79 8.86 0.50
N PRO A 61 5.85 9.64 1.08
CA PRO A 61 4.44 9.44 0.84
C PRO A 61 4.07 9.77 -0.61
N LEU A 62 3.54 8.80 -1.36
CA LEU A 62 3.19 8.96 -2.77
C LEU A 62 1.66 8.91 -2.97
N LYS A 63 1.14 9.74 -3.88
CA LYS A 63 -0.23 9.63 -4.36
C LYS A 63 -0.35 8.45 -5.32
N PHE A 64 -1.59 8.01 -5.59
CA PHE A 64 -1.84 6.94 -6.56
C PHE A 64 -1.20 7.20 -7.94
N VAL A 65 -1.23 8.45 -8.40
CA VAL A 65 -0.69 8.84 -9.71
C VAL A 65 0.83 8.95 -9.75
N ASP A 66 1.49 9.01 -8.60
CA ASP A 66 2.94 9.20 -8.50
C ASP A 66 3.71 7.86 -8.45
N ILE A 67 3.04 6.74 -8.14
CA ILE A 67 3.71 5.43 -7.96
C ILE A 67 4.47 5.02 -9.23
N GLU A 68 3.80 4.92 -10.36
CA GLU A 68 4.43 4.48 -11.61
C GLU A 68 5.53 5.42 -12.08
N PRO A 69 5.36 6.76 -12.12
CA PRO A 69 6.43 7.69 -12.47
C PRO A 69 7.67 7.55 -11.58
N MET A 70 7.50 7.37 -10.27
CA MET A 70 8.60 7.23 -9.31
C MET A 70 9.36 5.91 -9.52
N VAL A 71 8.65 4.80 -9.78
CA VAL A 71 9.28 3.52 -10.12
C VAL A 71 10.01 3.61 -11.46
N LYS A 72 9.34 4.10 -12.51
CA LYS A 72 9.89 4.21 -13.88
C LYS A 72 11.12 5.11 -13.92
N GLY A 73 11.07 6.23 -13.19
CA GLY A 73 12.16 7.22 -13.18
C GLY A 73 13.28 6.92 -12.19
N GLY A 74 13.21 5.84 -11.42
CA GLY A 74 14.20 5.54 -10.39
C GLY A 74 14.21 6.53 -9.23
N GLY A 75 13.09 7.23 -8.99
CA GLY A 75 12.96 8.21 -7.92
C GLY A 75 12.82 7.58 -6.53
N ILE A 76 12.59 6.27 -6.46
CA ILE A 76 12.55 5.44 -5.25
C ILE A 76 13.32 4.14 -5.48
N ASP A 77 13.84 3.57 -4.39
CA ASP A 77 14.54 2.28 -4.40
C ASP A 77 13.58 1.12 -4.05
N PHE A 78 12.66 1.40 -3.13
CA PHE A 78 11.64 0.42 -2.73
C PHE A 78 10.26 1.04 -2.81
N MET A 79 9.28 0.19 -3.05
CA MET A 79 7.87 0.54 -3.14
C MET A 79 7.07 -0.23 -2.10
N LEU A 80 6.26 0.47 -1.30
CA LEU A 80 5.21 -0.11 -0.47
C LEU A 80 3.87 0.39 -0.98
N ALA A 81 3.20 -0.42 -1.79
CA ALA A 81 1.92 -0.08 -2.39
C ALA A 81 0.99 -1.30 -2.43
N ASN A 82 -0.28 -1.08 -2.80
CA ASN A 82 -1.22 -2.19 -2.89
C ASN A 82 -0.76 -3.24 -3.91
N SER A 83 -1.26 -4.45 -3.74
CA SER A 83 -0.82 -5.63 -4.48
C SER A 83 -1.02 -5.50 -5.99
N ALA A 84 -2.00 -4.71 -6.47
CA ALA A 84 -2.21 -4.47 -7.90
C ALA A 84 -1.10 -3.57 -8.49
N PHE A 85 -0.72 -2.48 -7.80
CA PHE A 85 0.45 -1.70 -8.23
C PHE A 85 1.70 -2.56 -8.31
N TYR A 86 1.90 -3.44 -7.33
CA TYR A 86 3.05 -4.33 -7.36
C TYR A 86 3.08 -5.17 -8.63
N VAL A 87 2.02 -5.92 -8.93
CA VAL A 87 2.03 -6.82 -10.10
C VAL A 87 2.08 -6.06 -11.44
N GLU A 88 1.56 -4.83 -11.48
CA GLU A 88 1.73 -3.95 -12.65
C GLU A 88 3.18 -3.49 -12.81
N MET A 89 3.82 -3.04 -11.72
CA MET A 89 5.22 -2.60 -11.74
C MET A 89 6.18 -3.78 -11.96
N GLU A 90 5.87 -4.96 -11.42
CA GLU A 90 6.57 -6.19 -11.72
C GLU A 90 6.56 -6.47 -13.23
N LYS A 91 5.37 -6.46 -13.86
CA LYS A 91 5.20 -6.74 -15.29
C LYS A 91 5.85 -5.69 -16.18
N LYS A 92 5.75 -4.40 -15.83
CA LYS A 92 6.25 -3.29 -16.65
C LYS A 92 7.74 -3.01 -16.46
N TYR A 93 8.24 -3.12 -15.22
CA TYR A 93 9.55 -2.58 -14.83
C TYR A 93 10.40 -3.58 -14.03
N GLY A 94 9.99 -4.84 -13.88
CA GLY A 94 10.78 -5.87 -13.21
C GLY A 94 10.94 -5.66 -11.70
N VAL A 95 10.03 -4.95 -11.06
CA VAL A 95 9.99 -4.78 -9.60
C VAL A 95 9.84 -6.15 -8.93
N LYS A 96 10.51 -6.38 -7.79
CA LYS A 96 10.50 -7.68 -7.09
C LYS A 96 10.10 -7.52 -5.63
N ALA A 97 9.10 -8.26 -5.18
CA ALA A 97 8.72 -8.31 -3.77
C ALA A 97 9.87 -8.86 -2.92
N VAL A 98 10.13 -8.23 -1.76
CA VAL A 98 11.15 -8.65 -0.78
C VAL A 98 10.54 -9.07 0.55
N ALA A 99 9.34 -8.59 0.87
CA ALA A 99 8.56 -9.00 2.02
C ALA A 99 7.07 -8.72 1.78
N THR A 100 6.17 -9.42 2.47
CA THR A 100 4.73 -9.14 2.49
C THR A 100 4.32 -8.72 3.90
N LEU A 101 3.56 -7.64 3.99
CA LEU A 101 3.03 -7.07 5.22
C LEU A 101 2.10 -8.07 5.91
N ILE A 102 2.20 -8.18 7.24
CA ILE A 102 1.24 -8.89 8.08
C ILE A 102 0.49 -7.84 8.88
N ASN A 103 -0.73 -7.53 8.45
CA ASN A 103 -1.62 -6.58 9.11
C ASN A 103 -2.06 -7.10 10.48
N SER A 104 -2.70 -6.26 11.28
CA SER A 104 -3.17 -6.61 12.62
C SER A 104 -4.63 -6.25 12.83
N ARG A 105 -5.35 -7.14 13.51
CA ARG A 105 -6.60 -6.84 14.18
C ARG A 105 -6.54 -7.40 15.59
N ASP A 106 -6.56 -6.52 16.61
CA ASP A 106 -6.48 -6.94 18.01
C ASP A 106 -5.30 -7.90 18.31
N GLY A 107 -4.13 -7.63 17.64
CA GLY A 107 -2.93 -8.46 17.73
C GLY A 107 -2.95 -9.75 16.90
N LYS A 108 -4.06 -10.08 16.22
CA LYS A 108 -4.13 -11.23 15.31
C LYS A 108 -3.45 -10.92 13.99
N PRO A 109 -2.58 -11.82 13.46
CA PRO A 109 -1.90 -11.63 12.20
C PRO A 109 -2.84 -11.86 11.01
N LEU A 110 -2.83 -10.92 10.06
CA LEU A 110 -3.63 -10.98 8.84
C LEU A 110 -2.71 -10.78 7.64
N LYS A 111 -2.62 -11.81 6.78
CA LYS A 111 -1.77 -11.81 5.57
C LYS A 111 -2.54 -11.49 4.30
N GLU A 112 -3.84 -11.30 4.42
CA GLU A 112 -4.76 -11.05 3.30
C GLU A 112 -5.71 -9.90 3.64
N PHE A 113 -6.35 -9.36 2.63
CA PHE A 113 -7.39 -8.35 2.75
C PHE A 113 -8.39 -8.46 1.60
N GLY A 114 -9.59 -7.88 1.79
CA GLY A 114 -10.66 -7.88 0.80
C GLY A 114 -11.15 -6.49 0.42
N GLY A 115 -12.08 -6.44 -0.51
CA GLY A 115 -12.89 -5.28 -0.84
C GLY A 115 -14.23 -5.33 -0.10
N VAL A 116 -14.74 -4.17 0.25
CA VAL A 116 -16.03 -4.00 0.93
C VAL A 116 -16.94 -3.17 0.04
N VAL A 117 -18.10 -3.67 -0.32
CA VAL A 117 -19.17 -2.91 -0.96
C VAL A 117 -20.15 -2.46 0.11
N LEU A 118 -20.30 -1.15 0.29
CA LEU A 118 -21.09 -0.59 1.36
C LEU A 118 -22.19 0.35 0.86
N VAL A 119 -23.30 0.36 1.56
CA VAL A 119 -24.41 1.30 1.46
C VAL A 119 -24.81 1.78 2.85
N ARG A 120 -25.64 2.81 2.95
CA ARG A 120 -26.24 3.16 4.26
C ARG A 120 -27.17 2.06 4.74
N ALA A 121 -27.32 1.93 6.04
CA ALA A 121 -28.21 0.95 6.66
C ALA A 121 -29.69 1.15 6.25
N ASP A 122 -30.10 2.41 6.05
CA ASP A 122 -31.46 2.81 5.60
C ASP A 122 -31.68 2.73 4.08
N SER A 123 -30.67 2.32 3.31
CA SER A 123 -30.75 2.23 1.85
C SER A 123 -31.69 1.10 1.41
N PRO A 124 -32.47 1.26 0.33
CA PRO A 124 -33.26 0.17 -0.26
C PRO A 124 -32.40 -0.87 -0.98
N ILE A 125 -31.10 -0.60 -1.22
CA ILE A 125 -30.17 -1.52 -1.88
C ILE A 125 -29.86 -2.69 -0.94
N GLN A 126 -30.18 -3.92 -1.36
CA GLN A 126 -30.00 -5.14 -0.57
C GLN A 126 -29.02 -6.11 -1.22
N THR A 127 -28.90 -6.08 -2.53
CA THR A 127 -28.10 -7.02 -3.34
C THR A 127 -27.16 -6.28 -4.30
N LEU A 128 -26.23 -6.98 -4.91
CA LEU A 128 -25.38 -6.42 -5.98
C LEU A 128 -26.23 -5.93 -7.17
N ALA A 129 -27.30 -6.64 -7.52
CA ALA A 129 -28.16 -6.29 -8.64
C ALA A 129 -28.83 -4.93 -8.46
N ASP A 130 -29.16 -4.54 -7.22
CA ASP A 130 -29.78 -3.25 -6.90
C ASP A 130 -28.84 -2.06 -7.12
N LEU A 131 -27.54 -2.31 -7.33
CA LEU A 131 -26.55 -1.28 -7.62
C LEU A 131 -26.67 -0.73 -9.06
N LYS A 132 -27.32 -1.46 -9.99
CA LYS A 132 -27.55 -0.96 -11.36
C LYS A 132 -28.32 0.35 -11.35
N GLY A 133 -27.85 1.32 -12.13
CA GLY A 133 -28.41 2.67 -12.18
C GLY A 133 -28.16 3.54 -10.96
N LYS A 134 -27.33 3.11 -9.98
CA LYS A 134 -27.01 3.90 -8.78
C LYS A 134 -25.71 4.68 -8.94
N LYS A 135 -25.52 5.69 -8.05
CA LYS A 135 -24.28 6.43 -7.91
C LYS A 135 -23.32 5.63 -7.03
N PHE A 136 -22.22 5.16 -7.62
CA PHE A 136 -21.23 4.33 -6.95
C PHE A 136 -19.87 5.06 -6.88
N MET A 137 -19.22 5.05 -5.74
CA MET A 137 -17.90 5.64 -5.56
C MET A 137 -16.85 4.57 -5.21
N CYS A 138 -15.73 4.60 -5.91
CA CYS A 138 -14.51 3.89 -5.53
C CYS A 138 -13.45 4.87 -5.03
N VAL A 139 -12.35 4.36 -4.49
CA VAL A 139 -11.25 5.21 -4.01
C VAL A 139 -10.52 5.86 -5.17
N LYS A 140 -9.95 5.05 -6.04
CA LYS A 140 -9.33 5.31 -7.32
C LYS A 140 -9.48 4.05 -8.18
N TYR A 141 -9.59 4.16 -9.48
CA TYR A 141 -9.63 2.97 -10.36
C TYR A 141 -8.40 2.07 -10.20
N SER A 142 -7.25 2.65 -9.82
CA SER A 142 -6.00 1.95 -9.48
C SER A 142 -5.93 1.43 -8.03
N SER A 143 -6.97 1.63 -7.22
CA SER A 143 -7.00 1.11 -5.84
C SER A 143 -7.48 -0.33 -5.82
N PHE A 144 -6.61 -1.27 -5.44
CA PHE A 144 -6.94 -2.69 -5.46
C PHE A 144 -8.15 -3.00 -4.55
N GLY A 145 -8.03 -2.83 -3.23
CA GLY A 145 -9.13 -3.08 -2.29
C GLY A 145 -10.25 -2.04 -2.31
N GLY A 146 -9.99 -0.85 -2.86
CA GLY A 146 -10.98 0.24 -2.92
C GLY A 146 -11.65 0.40 -4.28
N ALA A 147 -11.38 -0.47 -5.25
CA ALA A 147 -12.02 -0.49 -6.56
C ALA A 147 -11.94 -1.85 -7.24
N GLN A 148 -10.74 -2.34 -7.55
CA GLN A 148 -10.54 -3.44 -8.51
C GLN A 148 -11.08 -4.78 -8.02
N MET A 149 -10.97 -5.09 -6.73
CA MET A 149 -11.57 -6.30 -6.13
C MET A 149 -13.09 -6.29 -6.28
N ALA A 150 -13.74 -5.16 -5.94
CA ALA A 150 -15.18 -5.00 -6.11
C ALA A 150 -15.58 -5.00 -7.59
N TRP A 151 -14.75 -4.42 -8.46
CA TRP A 151 -14.99 -4.45 -9.91
C TRP A 151 -15.03 -5.87 -10.45
N ARG A 152 -14.06 -6.74 -10.07
CA ARG A 152 -14.09 -8.16 -10.40
C ARG A 152 -15.38 -8.83 -9.90
N LEU A 153 -15.70 -8.65 -8.62
CA LEU A 153 -16.94 -9.19 -8.02
C LEU A 153 -18.19 -8.78 -8.81
N LEU A 154 -18.29 -7.49 -9.20
CA LEU A 154 -19.41 -6.96 -9.96
C LEU A 154 -19.49 -7.60 -11.35
N LEU A 155 -18.37 -7.70 -12.09
CA LEU A 155 -18.33 -8.36 -13.40
C LEU A 155 -18.73 -9.84 -13.32
N GLU A 156 -18.26 -10.58 -12.32
CA GLU A 156 -18.62 -11.98 -12.07
C GLU A 156 -20.12 -12.15 -11.76
N ASN A 157 -20.80 -11.07 -11.32
CA ASN A 157 -22.24 -11.02 -11.09
C ASN A 157 -23.03 -10.29 -12.21
N GLY A 158 -22.45 -10.13 -13.40
CA GLY A 158 -23.12 -9.56 -14.56
C GLY A 158 -23.38 -8.04 -14.45
N ILE A 159 -22.53 -7.32 -13.70
CA ILE A 159 -22.61 -5.87 -13.52
C ILE A 159 -21.31 -5.25 -14.00
N ASN A 160 -21.35 -4.46 -15.06
CA ASN A 160 -20.21 -3.68 -15.51
C ASN A 160 -20.25 -2.27 -14.89
N PRO A 161 -19.35 -1.94 -13.94
CA PRO A 161 -19.38 -0.64 -13.25
C PRO A 161 -19.32 0.57 -14.20
N GLN A 162 -18.65 0.43 -15.34
CA GLN A 162 -18.49 1.51 -16.32
C GLN A 162 -19.73 1.75 -17.18
N GLN A 163 -20.67 0.79 -17.22
CA GLN A 163 -21.86 0.83 -18.05
C GLN A 163 -23.16 0.84 -17.25
N ASP A 164 -23.20 0.07 -16.15
CA ASP A 164 -24.43 -0.19 -15.40
C ASP A 164 -24.65 0.79 -14.25
N PHE A 165 -23.68 1.60 -13.87
CA PHE A 165 -23.86 2.63 -12.85
C PHE A 165 -24.29 3.96 -13.47
N ALA A 166 -25.19 4.70 -12.82
CA ALA A 166 -25.52 6.06 -13.22
C ALA A 166 -24.30 7.01 -13.06
N VAL A 167 -23.50 6.76 -12.04
CA VAL A 167 -22.22 7.44 -11.79
C VAL A 167 -21.23 6.42 -11.22
N PHE A 168 -20.05 6.34 -11.82
CA PHE A 168 -18.92 5.62 -11.25
C PHE A 168 -17.77 6.63 -11.02
N ALA A 169 -17.59 7.06 -9.77
CA ALA A 169 -16.70 8.17 -9.43
C ALA A 169 -15.57 7.77 -8.50
N GLU A 170 -14.49 8.55 -8.50
CA GLU A 170 -13.34 8.41 -7.62
C GLU A 170 -13.40 9.39 -6.43
N GLY A 171 -13.27 8.88 -5.19
CA GLY A 171 -13.25 9.68 -3.96
C GLY A 171 -11.84 10.11 -3.50
N GLY A 172 -10.80 9.54 -4.12
CA GLY A 172 -9.38 9.84 -3.84
C GLY A 172 -8.81 9.18 -2.59
N LYS A 173 -9.60 9.01 -1.53
CA LYS A 173 -9.23 8.37 -0.25
C LYS A 173 -10.34 7.45 0.22
N HIS A 174 -9.99 6.42 1.00
CA HIS A 174 -10.98 5.50 1.58
C HIS A 174 -12.00 6.22 2.47
N ASP A 175 -11.54 7.10 3.36
CA ASP A 175 -12.40 7.87 4.25
C ASP A 175 -13.45 8.68 3.48
N ASN A 176 -13.07 9.30 2.35
CA ASN A 176 -13.97 10.09 1.51
C ASN A 176 -15.12 9.25 0.94
N VAL A 177 -14.84 8.01 0.51
CA VAL A 177 -15.87 7.10 -0.02
C VAL A 177 -16.90 6.78 1.06
N VAL A 178 -16.43 6.41 2.26
CA VAL A 178 -17.32 6.11 3.40
C VAL A 178 -18.18 7.31 3.77
N LEU A 179 -17.58 8.51 3.86
CA LEU A 179 -18.29 9.74 4.19
C LEU A 179 -19.26 10.17 3.08
N ALA A 180 -18.94 9.96 1.80
CA ALA A 180 -19.84 10.25 0.69
C ALA A 180 -21.11 9.40 0.74
N VAL A 181 -20.97 8.11 1.09
CA VAL A 181 -22.12 7.20 1.29
C VAL A 181 -22.90 7.62 2.54
N LYS A 182 -22.24 7.86 3.67
CA LYS A 182 -22.87 8.33 4.92
C LYS A 182 -23.72 9.58 4.70
N ASN A 183 -23.18 10.55 4.00
CA ASN A 183 -23.78 11.87 3.78
C ASN A 183 -24.74 11.92 2.58
N LYS A 184 -25.13 10.77 2.01
CA LYS A 184 -26.11 10.66 0.89
C LYS A 184 -25.64 11.32 -0.42
N VAL A 185 -24.34 11.59 -0.57
CA VAL A 185 -23.75 12.09 -1.82
C VAL A 185 -23.70 10.97 -2.85
N MET A 186 -23.40 9.74 -2.39
CA MET A 186 -23.39 8.51 -3.18
C MET A 186 -24.34 7.48 -2.57
N ASP A 187 -24.90 6.61 -3.42
CA ASP A 187 -25.82 5.55 -2.99
C ASP A 187 -25.04 4.38 -2.40
N ALA A 188 -23.89 4.07 -2.99
CA ALA A 188 -23.00 2.98 -2.62
C ALA A 188 -21.52 3.36 -2.82
N GLY A 189 -20.63 2.57 -2.26
CA GLY A 189 -19.20 2.73 -2.47
C GLY A 189 -18.42 1.45 -2.18
N THR A 190 -17.10 1.49 -2.48
CA THR A 190 -16.21 0.40 -2.14
C THR A 190 -14.91 0.90 -1.52
N VAL A 191 -14.49 0.22 -0.47
CA VAL A 191 -13.24 0.45 0.27
C VAL A 191 -12.55 -0.90 0.55
N ARG A 192 -11.29 -0.88 1.01
CA ARG A 192 -10.69 -2.14 1.50
C ARG A 192 -11.27 -2.53 2.85
N SER A 193 -11.23 -3.81 3.17
CA SER A 193 -11.44 -4.33 4.52
C SER A 193 -10.53 -3.59 5.52
N ASP A 194 -10.88 -3.53 6.78
CA ASP A 194 -10.29 -2.73 7.87
C ASP A 194 -10.70 -1.24 7.91
N THR A 195 -11.14 -0.65 6.79
CA THR A 195 -11.41 0.79 6.71
C THR A 195 -12.55 1.21 7.63
N LEU A 196 -13.67 0.50 7.59
CA LEU A 196 -14.85 0.84 8.41
C LEU A 196 -14.55 0.69 9.89
N GLU A 197 -13.91 -0.43 10.26
CA GLU A 197 -13.57 -0.73 11.66
C GLU A 197 -12.58 0.28 12.23
N ARG A 198 -11.57 0.70 11.45
CA ARG A 198 -10.61 1.73 11.87
C ARG A 198 -11.27 3.10 11.98
N MET A 199 -12.13 3.49 11.04
CA MET A 199 -12.87 4.75 11.14
C MET A 199 -13.84 4.77 12.31
N ALA A 200 -14.44 3.62 12.66
CA ALA A 200 -15.29 3.49 13.84
C ALA A 200 -14.48 3.62 15.13
N ALA A 201 -13.31 2.97 15.22
CA ALA A 201 -12.38 3.10 16.34
C ALA A 201 -11.86 4.54 16.52
N GLU A 202 -11.70 5.28 15.42
CA GLU A 202 -11.35 6.70 15.42
C GLU A 202 -12.54 7.63 15.77
N GLY A 203 -13.75 7.10 16.00
CA GLY A 203 -14.95 7.87 16.32
C GLY A 203 -15.54 8.66 15.14
N LYS A 204 -15.11 8.40 13.91
CA LYS A 204 -15.58 9.11 12.69
C LYS A 204 -16.92 8.63 12.17
N ILE A 205 -17.23 7.36 12.40
CA ILE A 205 -18.45 6.69 11.95
C ILE A 205 -18.98 5.72 13.02
N ASN A 206 -20.23 5.26 12.84
CA ASN A 206 -20.73 4.09 13.52
C ASN A 206 -20.91 2.96 12.47
N MET A 207 -20.44 1.74 12.77
CA MET A 207 -20.64 0.57 11.90
C MET A 207 -22.11 0.31 11.57
N ALA A 208 -23.01 0.57 12.53
CA ALA A 208 -24.45 0.43 12.35
C ALA A 208 -25.07 1.40 11.32
N ASP A 209 -24.35 2.47 10.92
CA ASP A 209 -24.80 3.38 9.86
C ASP A 209 -24.76 2.73 8.47
N PHE A 210 -24.14 1.55 8.33
CA PHE A 210 -23.90 0.91 7.05
C PHE A 210 -24.41 -0.53 6.99
N ARG A 211 -24.73 -0.94 5.76
CA ARG A 211 -24.95 -2.33 5.36
C ARG A 211 -23.87 -2.72 4.36
N ILE A 212 -23.31 -3.91 4.55
CA ILE A 212 -22.34 -4.50 3.63
C ILE A 212 -23.11 -5.36 2.62
N ILE A 213 -22.98 -5.02 1.35
CA ILE A 213 -23.60 -5.77 0.26
C ILE A 213 -22.73 -6.97 -0.10
N HIS A 214 -23.33 -8.14 -0.30
CA HIS A 214 -22.61 -9.39 -0.56
C HIS A 214 -21.58 -9.72 0.53
N GLN A 215 -21.93 -9.50 1.80
CA GLN A 215 -21.02 -9.77 2.91
C GLN A 215 -20.66 -11.25 2.97
N VAL A 216 -19.36 -11.56 2.87
CA VAL A 216 -18.83 -12.90 3.16
C VAL A 216 -18.83 -13.10 4.67
N LYS A 217 -19.26 -14.28 5.11
CA LYS A 217 -19.26 -14.69 6.52
C LYS A 217 -18.27 -15.83 6.69
N ASP A 218 -17.11 -15.49 7.18
CA ASP A 218 -16.01 -16.39 7.48
C ASP A 218 -15.30 -15.94 8.77
N ASP A 219 -14.13 -16.52 9.06
CA ASP A 219 -13.33 -16.21 10.26
C ASP A 219 -12.46 -14.95 10.10
N PHE A 220 -12.52 -14.27 8.95
CA PHE A 220 -11.76 -13.03 8.74
C PHE A 220 -12.34 -11.91 9.60
N PRO A 221 -11.51 -11.20 10.42
CA PRO A 221 -12.04 -10.33 11.47
C PRO A 221 -12.58 -8.98 10.99
N PHE A 222 -12.35 -8.62 9.73
CA PHE A 222 -12.91 -7.41 9.12
C PHE A 222 -14.04 -7.77 8.15
N VAL A 223 -15.05 -6.90 8.05
CA VAL A 223 -16.10 -7.09 7.04
C VAL A 223 -15.52 -7.03 5.62
N HIS A 224 -16.00 -7.90 4.74
CA HIS A 224 -15.64 -7.88 3.32
C HIS A 224 -16.74 -8.46 2.43
N SER A 225 -16.69 -8.11 1.14
CA SER A 225 -17.64 -8.54 0.10
C SER A 225 -16.97 -9.45 -0.94
N THR A 226 -15.65 -9.36 -1.10
CA THR A 226 -14.88 -10.09 -2.12
C THR A 226 -14.14 -11.26 -1.51
N ILE A 227 -13.57 -12.14 -2.33
CA ILE A 227 -12.51 -13.03 -1.86
C ILE A 227 -11.36 -12.23 -1.27
N LEU A 228 -10.52 -12.89 -0.46
CA LEU A 228 -9.31 -12.28 0.12
C LEU A 228 -8.13 -12.40 -0.85
N TYR A 229 -7.23 -11.43 -0.78
CA TYR A 229 -6.04 -11.33 -1.60
C TYR A 229 -4.82 -11.01 -0.73
N PRO A 230 -3.59 -11.41 -1.14
CA PRO A 230 -2.38 -11.13 -0.38
C PRO A 230 -2.19 -9.66 -0.06
N GLU A 231 -1.74 -9.37 1.15
CA GLU A 231 -1.40 -8.03 1.64
C GLU A 231 -0.28 -7.37 0.81
N TRP A 232 -0.05 -6.10 1.08
CA TRP A 232 0.89 -5.26 0.34
C TRP A 232 2.33 -5.76 0.45
N PRO A 233 3.05 -5.89 -0.67
CA PRO A 233 4.46 -6.16 -0.61
C PRO A 233 5.29 -4.89 -0.39
N MET A 234 6.39 -5.00 0.34
CA MET A 234 7.57 -4.19 0.13
C MET A 234 8.29 -4.76 -1.08
N ALA A 235 8.57 -3.95 -2.07
CA ALA A 235 9.17 -4.41 -3.32
C ALA A 235 10.34 -3.53 -3.76
N ALA A 236 11.42 -4.16 -4.19
CA ALA A 236 12.61 -3.50 -4.71
C ALA A 236 12.41 -3.11 -6.19
N VAL A 237 12.76 -1.88 -6.54
CA VAL A 237 12.81 -1.42 -7.94
C VAL A 237 14.00 -2.07 -8.65
N ALA A 238 13.91 -2.27 -9.95
CA ALA A 238 14.85 -3.10 -10.72
C ALA A 238 16.32 -2.66 -10.65
N HIS A 239 16.60 -1.38 -10.36
CA HIS A 239 17.97 -0.88 -10.21
C HIS A 239 18.62 -1.21 -8.87
N VAL A 240 17.85 -1.68 -7.88
CA VAL A 240 18.37 -2.05 -6.55
C VAL A 240 19.11 -3.36 -6.64
N GLU A 241 20.34 -3.38 -6.13
CA GLU A 241 21.15 -4.61 -6.06
C GLU A 241 20.46 -5.70 -5.23
N ALA A 242 20.57 -6.95 -5.70
CA ALA A 242 19.94 -8.10 -5.06
C ALA A 242 20.35 -8.27 -3.58
N GLY A 243 21.63 -8.00 -3.25
CA GLY A 243 22.12 -8.04 -1.87
C GLY A 243 21.48 -6.98 -0.97
N LYS A 244 21.30 -5.74 -1.46
CA LYS A 244 20.62 -4.67 -0.73
C LYS A 244 19.13 -5.01 -0.54
N ALA A 245 18.47 -5.50 -1.58
CA ALA A 245 17.08 -5.94 -1.53
C ALA A 245 16.86 -7.07 -0.50
N ALA A 246 17.76 -8.07 -0.48
CA ALA A 246 17.71 -9.17 0.48
C ALA A 246 17.93 -8.69 1.94
N ARG A 247 18.90 -7.80 2.18
CA ARG A 247 19.13 -7.23 3.52
C ARG A 247 17.91 -6.45 4.05
N LEU A 248 17.28 -5.63 3.22
CA LEU A 248 16.08 -4.89 3.61
C LEU A 248 14.91 -5.84 3.89
N GLY A 249 14.69 -6.85 3.04
CA GLY A 249 13.67 -7.88 3.28
C GLY A 249 13.90 -8.65 4.58
N ALA A 250 15.13 -9.05 4.88
CA ALA A 250 15.49 -9.72 6.13
C ALA A 250 15.27 -8.81 7.36
N ALA A 251 15.64 -7.53 7.26
CA ALA A 251 15.41 -6.56 8.32
C ALA A 251 13.92 -6.38 8.62
N LEU A 252 13.06 -6.30 7.60
CA LEU A 252 11.62 -6.23 7.77
C LEU A 252 11.07 -7.49 8.43
N GLN A 253 11.48 -8.69 7.98
CA GLN A 253 11.02 -9.96 8.55
C GLN A 253 11.47 -10.19 10.00
N ALA A 254 12.54 -9.52 10.43
CA ALA A 254 12.99 -9.52 11.83
C ALA A 254 12.22 -8.53 12.74
N LEU A 255 11.38 -7.66 12.16
CA LEU A 255 10.56 -6.70 12.90
C LEU A 255 9.43 -7.43 13.63
N THR A 256 9.28 -7.13 14.92
CA THR A 256 8.26 -7.76 15.78
C THR A 256 7.12 -6.79 16.10
N SER A 257 6.00 -7.30 16.57
CA SER A 257 4.83 -6.50 16.96
C SER A 257 5.09 -5.53 18.13
N THR A 258 6.18 -5.71 18.87
CA THR A 258 6.57 -4.82 19.97
C THR A 258 7.36 -3.60 19.52
N ASP A 259 7.93 -3.63 18.32
CA ASP A 259 8.69 -2.51 17.76
C ASP A 259 7.78 -1.28 17.51
N PRO A 260 8.29 -0.06 17.73
CA PRO A 260 7.54 1.17 17.41
C PRO A 260 7.09 1.23 15.95
N ALA A 261 7.90 0.69 15.03
CA ALA A 261 7.57 0.60 13.61
C ALA A 261 6.31 -0.24 13.35
N ALA A 262 6.16 -1.39 14.04
CA ALA A 262 4.97 -2.21 13.94
C ALA A 262 3.75 -1.53 14.55
N LYS A 263 3.91 -0.94 15.74
CA LYS A 263 2.82 -0.26 16.45
C LYS A 263 2.27 0.92 15.67
N ASN A 264 3.14 1.77 15.12
CA ASN A 264 2.71 2.94 14.37
C ASN A 264 1.99 2.58 13.07
N ALA A 265 2.46 1.53 12.37
CA ALA A 265 1.84 1.05 11.14
C ALA A 265 0.65 0.09 11.38
N GLU A 266 0.33 -0.19 12.66
CA GLU A 266 -0.75 -1.11 13.08
C GLU A 266 -0.63 -2.51 12.44
N LEU A 267 0.58 -3.06 12.46
CA LEU A 267 0.90 -4.38 11.92
C LEU A 267 1.60 -5.27 12.97
N VAL A 268 1.65 -6.56 12.71
CA VAL A 268 2.37 -7.49 13.59
C VAL A 268 3.74 -7.87 13.06
N GLY A 269 4.04 -7.59 11.81
CA GLY A 269 5.34 -7.88 11.20
C GLY A 269 5.28 -8.05 9.70
N TRP A 270 6.23 -8.81 9.17
CA TRP A 270 6.40 -9.09 7.76
C TRP A 270 6.72 -10.56 7.53
N SER A 271 6.20 -11.15 6.47
CA SER A 271 6.56 -12.49 6.00
C SER A 271 7.48 -12.41 4.78
N SER A 272 8.00 -13.57 4.36
CA SER A 272 8.51 -13.72 3.00
C SER A 272 7.45 -13.32 1.97
N PRO A 273 7.85 -12.96 0.72
CA PRO A 273 6.92 -12.60 -0.34
C PRO A 273 5.82 -13.65 -0.53
N ALA A 274 4.56 -13.18 -0.58
CA ALA A 274 3.42 -14.02 -0.88
C ALA A 274 3.33 -14.35 -2.39
N ASP A 275 2.45 -15.30 -2.75
CA ASP A 275 2.05 -15.52 -4.13
C ASP A 275 0.99 -14.48 -4.54
N TYR A 276 1.28 -13.69 -5.58
CA TYR A 276 0.38 -12.68 -6.12
C TYR A 276 -0.34 -13.12 -7.40
N SER A 277 -0.41 -14.42 -7.73
CA SER A 277 -1.09 -14.94 -8.92
C SER A 277 -2.56 -14.52 -8.98
N GLN A 278 -3.30 -14.63 -7.87
CA GLN A 278 -4.70 -14.19 -7.80
C GLN A 278 -4.89 -12.70 -8.07
N VAL A 279 -3.90 -11.86 -7.74
CA VAL A 279 -3.93 -10.42 -8.04
C VAL A 279 -3.81 -10.19 -9.54
N ARG A 280 -2.90 -10.92 -10.22
CA ARG A 280 -2.75 -10.88 -11.68
C ARG A 280 -4.04 -11.35 -12.37
N GLU A 281 -4.65 -12.42 -11.89
CA GLU A 281 -5.95 -12.91 -12.38
C GLU A 281 -7.06 -11.87 -12.22
N CYS A 282 -7.11 -11.16 -11.08
CA CYS A 282 -8.07 -10.09 -10.87
C CYS A 282 -7.91 -8.98 -11.92
N LEU A 283 -6.68 -8.51 -12.16
CA LEU A 283 -6.44 -7.46 -13.15
C LEU A 283 -6.72 -7.93 -14.58
N HIS A 284 -6.45 -9.20 -14.92
CA HIS A 284 -6.87 -9.79 -16.19
C HIS A 284 -8.41 -9.84 -16.32
N ALA A 285 -9.11 -10.26 -15.28
CA ALA A 285 -10.57 -10.37 -15.31
C ALA A 285 -11.26 -9.02 -15.56
N ILE A 286 -10.72 -7.94 -15.00
CA ILE A 286 -11.25 -6.58 -15.19
C ILE A 286 -10.61 -5.84 -16.38
N ASN A 287 -9.73 -6.50 -17.15
CA ASN A 287 -9.02 -5.93 -18.31
C ASN A 287 -8.29 -4.61 -17.98
N TYR A 288 -7.50 -4.61 -16.89
CA TYR A 288 -6.94 -3.39 -16.33
C TYR A 288 -5.42 -3.26 -16.51
N GLY A 289 -4.97 -2.03 -16.83
CA GLY A 289 -3.56 -1.61 -16.81
C GLY A 289 -2.67 -2.49 -17.68
N ALA A 290 -1.55 -2.97 -17.12
CA ALA A 290 -0.63 -3.86 -17.81
C ALA A 290 -1.23 -5.23 -18.19
N PHE A 291 -2.41 -5.59 -17.67
CA PHE A 291 -3.12 -6.85 -17.90
C PHE A 291 -4.31 -6.70 -18.85
N ALA A 292 -4.50 -5.49 -19.42
CA ALA A 292 -5.45 -5.28 -20.51
C ALA A 292 -5.01 -6.02 -21.78
N LYS A 293 -6.03 -6.53 -22.57
CA LYS A 293 -5.83 -7.19 -23.85
C LYS A 293 -5.66 -6.18 -24.97
#